data_3b19e5939eb4de92253a9749a2a9492e
#
_entry.id   3b19e5939eb4de92253a9749a2a9492e
#
_cell.length_a   1.000
_cell.length_b   1.000
_cell.length_c   1.000
_cell.angle_alpha   90.00
_cell.angle_beta   90.00
_cell.angle_gamma   90.00
#
_symmetry.space_group_name_H-M   'P 1'
#
loop_
_entity.id
_entity.type
_entity.pdbx_description
1 polymer ?
#
loop_
_entity_poly.entity_id
_entity_poly.type
_entity_poly.pdbx_seq_one_letter_code
_entity_poly.pdbx_strand_id
1 'polypeptide(L)'
;MSTFTENLNTLQRLLNESQGTFIHFGNELYRFTKQSDISLEEIAHFEKKHQIQLPDTFKTFLTTLGACTLFEDERGFAYEFYPPNQWEIFTNEVFKGTDTNLFPQVILVCYPNGGHQAGFITTQTDAFGTFYSDIPPEYWEEDTELTSFANWLNEEISLCLL
;
A
#
# COMPACT_ATOMS: atom_id res chain seq x y z
N MET A 1 20.02 -4.17 6.17
CA MET A 1 18.70 -4.32 5.50
C MET A 1 17.75 -5.08 6.42
N SER A 2 16.58 -4.53 6.67
CA SER A 2 15.60 -5.17 7.55
C SER A 2 14.81 -6.24 6.82
N THR A 3 14.44 -7.31 7.52
CA THR A 3 13.54 -8.33 6.98
C THR A 3 12.10 -7.81 6.97
N PHE A 4 11.23 -8.49 6.24
CA PHE A 4 9.81 -8.15 6.24
C PHE A 4 9.21 -8.24 7.65
N THR A 5 9.55 -9.30 8.40
CA THR A 5 9.05 -9.48 9.77
C THR A 5 9.52 -8.34 10.69
N GLU A 6 10.77 -7.93 10.58
CA GLU A 6 11.29 -6.80 11.36
C GLU A 6 10.55 -5.50 11.00
N ASN A 7 10.33 -5.24 9.72
CA ASN A 7 9.59 -4.06 9.27
C ASN A 7 8.15 -4.08 9.78
N LEU A 8 7.50 -5.23 9.73
CA LEU A 8 6.13 -5.37 10.21
C LEU A 8 6.03 -5.11 11.72
N ASN A 9 6.98 -5.65 12.50
CA ASN A 9 7.04 -5.42 13.93
C ASN A 9 7.30 -3.95 14.26
N THR A 10 8.16 -3.29 13.49
CA THR A 10 8.43 -1.86 13.66
C THR A 10 7.17 -1.05 13.42
N LEU A 11 6.43 -1.31 12.34
CA LEU A 11 5.21 -0.59 12.01
C LEU A 11 4.13 -0.82 13.06
N GLN A 12 3.99 -2.05 13.54
CA GLN A 12 3.02 -2.35 14.60
C GLN A 12 3.34 -1.59 15.88
N ARG A 13 4.61 -1.53 16.26
CA ARG A 13 5.06 -0.76 17.42
C ARG A 13 4.77 0.72 17.24
N LEU A 14 5.05 1.28 16.05
CA LEU A 14 4.80 2.69 15.77
C LEU A 14 3.31 3.02 15.81
N LEU A 15 2.46 2.14 15.29
CA LEU A 15 1.00 2.32 15.37
C LEU A 15 0.53 2.35 16.83
N ASN A 16 1.06 1.43 17.66
CA ASN A 16 0.69 1.35 19.06
C ASN A 16 1.19 2.56 19.87
N GLU A 17 2.37 3.05 19.57
CA GLU A 17 2.93 4.22 20.25
C GLU A 17 2.26 5.52 19.82
N SER A 18 1.99 5.67 18.54
CA SER A 18 1.45 6.91 17.96
C SER A 18 -0.03 7.12 18.28
N GLN A 19 -0.86 6.15 17.92
CA GLN A 19 -2.31 6.25 18.06
C GLN A 19 -2.86 7.58 17.55
N GLY A 20 -2.36 8.03 16.39
CA GLY A 20 -2.78 9.27 15.76
C GLY A 20 -2.07 10.53 16.28
N THR A 21 -1.05 10.41 17.13
CA THR A 21 -0.23 11.52 17.59
C THR A 21 1.14 11.49 16.91
N PHE A 22 1.76 12.65 16.79
CA PHE A 22 3.08 12.74 16.18
C PHE A 22 4.15 12.17 17.12
N ILE A 23 4.98 11.27 16.60
CA ILE A 23 6.12 10.69 17.30
C ILE A 23 7.36 10.74 16.39
N HIS A 24 8.53 10.62 16.99
CA HIS A 24 9.77 10.63 16.22
C HIS A 24 10.02 9.28 15.55
N PHE A 25 10.43 9.33 14.28
CA PHE A 25 11.01 8.19 13.57
C PHE A 25 12.18 8.72 12.74
N GLY A 26 13.39 8.28 13.04
CA GLY A 26 14.56 8.93 12.50
C GLY A 26 14.64 10.38 12.98
N ASN A 27 14.81 11.33 12.06
CA ASN A 27 14.93 12.75 12.36
C ASN A 27 13.63 13.52 12.17
N GLU A 28 12.55 12.84 11.84
CA GLU A 28 11.29 13.47 11.50
C GLU A 28 10.17 13.06 12.45
N LEU A 29 9.12 13.88 12.47
CA LEU A 29 7.90 13.60 13.21
C LEU A 29 6.87 13.02 12.25
N TYR A 30 6.31 11.86 12.62
CA TYR A 30 5.24 11.21 11.87
C TYR A 30 4.14 10.75 12.82
N ARG A 31 2.93 10.64 12.30
CA ARG A 31 1.86 9.97 13.03
C ARG A 31 1.38 8.74 12.26
N PHE A 32 0.91 7.78 13.03
CA PHE A 32 0.49 6.47 12.53
C PHE A 32 -0.89 6.19 13.10
N THR A 33 -1.84 5.85 12.25
CA THR A 33 -3.23 5.67 12.66
C THR A 33 -3.79 4.39 12.05
N LYS A 34 -4.43 3.56 12.90
CA LYS A 34 -5.17 2.40 12.44
C LYS A 34 -6.64 2.79 12.28
N GLN A 35 -7.22 2.54 11.11
CA GLN A 35 -8.64 2.83 10.86
C GLN A 35 -9.53 1.64 11.20
N SER A 36 -9.13 0.42 10.80
CA SER A 36 -9.95 -0.77 11.02
C SER A 36 -9.12 -2.03 10.91
N ASP A 37 -9.64 -3.12 11.49
CA ASP A 37 -9.05 -4.44 11.30
C ASP A 37 -9.42 -4.99 9.93
N ILE A 38 -8.58 -5.87 9.39
CA ILE A 38 -8.82 -6.58 8.14
C ILE A 38 -8.68 -8.07 8.43
N SER A 39 -9.67 -8.87 8.04
CA SER A 39 -9.65 -10.32 8.22
C SER A 39 -9.14 -11.03 6.97
N LEU A 40 -8.63 -12.25 7.15
CA LEU A 40 -8.27 -13.10 6.01
C LEU A 40 -9.50 -13.42 5.16
N GLU A 41 -10.68 -13.51 5.76
CA GLU A 41 -11.93 -13.77 5.04
C GLU A 41 -12.27 -12.64 4.06
N GLU A 42 -12.08 -11.39 4.47
CA GLU A 42 -12.29 -10.24 3.58
C GLU A 42 -11.36 -10.29 2.37
N ILE A 43 -10.10 -10.62 2.60
CA ILE A 43 -9.10 -10.73 1.54
C ILE A 43 -9.45 -11.90 0.62
N ALA A 44 -9.78 -13.06 1.18
CA ALA A 44 -10.13 -14.25 0.41
C ALA A 44 -11.39 -14.02 -0.44
N HIS A 45 -12.36 -13.30 0.10
CA HIS A 45 -13.57 -12.95 -0.64
C HIS A 45 -13.24 -12.10 -1.86
N PHE A 46 -12.38 -11.10 -1.70
CA PHE A 46 -11.93 -10.25 -2.81
C PHE A 46 -11.17 -11.07 -3.86
N GLU A 47 -10.24 -11.91 -3.42
CA GLU A 47 -9.47 -12.77 -4.33
C GLU A 47 -10.36 -13.68 -5.16
N LYS A 48 -11.35 -14.31 -4.50
CA LYS A 48 -12.29 -15.20 -5.17
C LYS A 48 -13.18 -14.46 -6.15
N LYS A 49 -13.70 -13.31 -5.75
CA LYS A 49 -14.60 -12.50 -6.58
C LYS A 49 -13.93 -12.05 -7.86
N HIS A 50 -12.67 -11.69 -7.81
CA HIS A 50 -11.91 -11.14 -8.95
C HIS A 50 -10.96 -12.15 -9.59
N GLN A 51 -10.92 -13.39 -9.08
CA GLN A 51 -10.07 -14.48 -9.60
C GLN A 51 -8.61 -14.10 -9.66
N ILE A 52 -8.11 -13.55 -8.56
CA ILE A 52 -6.71 -13.14 -8.38
C ILE A 52 -6.15 -13.77 -7.11
N GLN A 53 -4.84 -13.71 -6.97
CA GLN A 53 -4.16 -14.13 -5.75
C GLN A 53 -3.14 -13.07 -5.35
N LEU A 54 -3.22 -12.63 -4.10
CA LEU A 54 -2.29 -11.65 -3.54
C LEU A 54 -1.16 -12.37 -2.81
N PRO A 55 0.02 -11.74 -2.69
CA PRO A 55 1.14 -12.35 -1.98
C PRO A 55 0.84 -12.55 -0.49
N ASP A 56 1.41 -13.60 0.09
CA ASP A 56 1.25 -13.89 1.52
C ASP A 56 1.79 -12.77 2.41
N THR A 57 2.88 -12.13 2.00
CA THR A 57 3.44 -10.99 2.74
C THR A 57 2.44 -9.85 2.85
N PHE A 58 1.74 -9.53 1.77
CA PHE A 58 0.73 -8.48 1.78
C PHE A 58 -0.47 -8.85 2.65
N LYS A 59 -0.91 -10.10 2.58
CA LYS A 59 -2.00 -10.59 3.44
C LYS A 59 -1.61 -10.51 4.92
N THR A 60 -0.39 -10.90 5.25
CA THR A 60 0.12 -10.80 6.63
C THR A 60 0.19 -9.33 7.07
N PHE A 61 0.66 -8.44 6.21
CA PHE A 61 0.69 -7.01 6.48
C PHE A 61 -0.71 -6.49 6.82
N LEU A 62 -1.69 -6.79 5.98
CA LEU A 62 -3.06 -6.31 6.16
C LEU A 62 -3.71 -6.87 7.42
N THR A 63 -3.54 -8.15 7.72
CA THR A 63 -4.17 -8.76 8.89
C THR A 63 -3.48 -8.37 10.18
N THR A 64 -2.21 -8.01 10.13
CA THR A 64 -1.46 -7.55 11.30
C THR A 64 -1.73 -6.09 11.61
N LEU A 65 -1.68 -5.21 10.61
CA LEU A 65 -1.78 -3.76 10.80
C LEU A 65 -3.20 -3.24 10.58
N GLY A 66 -4.00 -3.92 9.77
CA GLY A 66 -5.31 -3.44 9.36
C GLY A 66 -5.22 -2.34 8.30
N ALA A 67 -6.36 -1.73 7.99
CA ALA A 67 -6.38 -0.50 7.20
C ALA A 67 -5.78 0.61 8.04
N CYS A 68 -4.77 1.29 7.51
CA CYS A 68 -3.97 2.20 8.33
C CYS A 68 -3.37 3.32 7.49
N THR A 69 -2.99 4.40 8.18
CA THR A 69 -2.22 5.50 7.63
C THR A 69 -0.86 5.48 8.31
N LEU A 70 0.20 5.41 7.52
CA LEU A 70 1.57 5.31 8.00
C LEU A 70 2.38 6.53 7.56
N PHE A 71 3.30 6.95 8.41
CA PHE A 71 4.25 8.03 8.09
C PHE A 71 3.57 9.32 7.63
N GLU A 72 2.48 9.68 8.28
CA GLU A 72 1.82 10.96 8.01
C GLU A 72 2.65 12.08 8.62
N ASP A 73 3.18 12.97 7.77
CA ASP A 73 4.00 14.09 8.23
C ASP A 73 3.13 15.32 8.52
N GLU A 74 3.78 16.42 8.98
CA GLU A 74 3.07 17.64 9.36
C GLU A 74 2.41 18.35 8.16
N ARG A 75 2.82 18.01 6.93
CA ARG A 75 2.20 18.55 5.71
C ARG A 75 0.99 17.74 5.25
N GLY A 76 0.74 16.58 5.88
CA GLY A 76 -0.36 15.69 5.51
C GLY A 76 -0.01 14.63 4.48
N PHE A 77 1.24 14.51 4.08
CA PHE A 77 1.66 13.40 3.20
C PHE A 77 1.75 12.12 4.00
N ALA A 78 1.28 11.02 3.44
CA ALA A 78 1.18 9.74 4.15
C ALA A 78 1.08 8.58 3.19
N TYR A 79 1.26 7.36 3.73
CA TYR A 79 0.89 6.12 3.05
C TYR A 79 -0.42 5.65 3.65
N GLU A 80 -1.50 5.69 2.86
CA GLU A 80 -2.82 5.27 3.30
C GLU A 80 -3.16 3.93 2.65
N PHE A 81 -3.28 2.88 3.47
CA PHE A 81 -3.63 1.53 3.01
C PHE A 81 -5.12 1.29 3.24
N TYR A 82 -5.83 1.00 2.16
CA TYR A 82 -7.27 0.81 2.19
C TYR A 82 -7.67 -0.63 2.49
N PRO A 83 -8.87 -0.85 3.06
CA PRO A 83 -9.40 -2.21 3.20
C PRO A 83 -9.86 -2.77 1.85
N PRO A 84 -10.00 -4.11 1.73
CA PRO A 84 -10.35 -4.75 0.45
C PRO A 84 -11.62 -4.22 -0.22
N ASN A 85 -12.64 -3.84 0.57
CA ASN A 85 -13.90 -3.34 0.02
C ASN A 85 -13.78 -1.95 -0.63
N GLN A 86 -12.62 -1.30 -0.53
CA GLN A 86 -12.39 0.00 -1.15
C GLN A 86 -11.41 -0.07 -2.33
N TRP A 87 -10.78 -1.22 -2.58
CA TRP A 87 -9.76 -1.31 -3.63
C TRP A 87 -10.34 -1.08 -5.03
N GLU A 88 -11.49 -1.68 -5.32
CA GLU A 88 -12.14 -1.50 -6.61
C GLU A 88 -12.56 -0.04 -6.82
N ILE A 89 -13.16 0.55 -5.81
CA ILE A 89 -13.62 1.95 -5.84
C ILE A 89 -12.42 2.89 -6.08
N PHE A 90 -11.37 2.71 -5.31
CA PHE A 90 -10.16 3.53 -5.44
C PHE A 90 -9.51 3.38 -6.80
N THR A 91 -9.35 2.14 -7.27
CA THR A 91 -8.74 1.88 -8.57
C THR A 91 -9.55 2.51 -9.70
N ASN A 92 -10.87 2.33 -9.67
CA ASN A 92 -11.74 2.90 -10.68
C ASN A 92 -11.71 4.44 -10.67
N GLU A 93 -11.63 5.06 -9.50
CA GLU A 93 -11.51 6.52 -9.39
C GLU A 93 -10.22 7.03 -10.02
N VAL A 94 -9.11 6.32 -9.86
CA VAL A 94 -7.83 6.71 -10.47
C VAL A 94 -7.91 6.66 -12.00
N PHE A 95 -8.62 5.68 -12.55
CA PHE A 95 -8.77 5.55 -14.01
C PHE A 95 -9.90 6.42 -14.58
N LYS A 96 -10.70 7.04 -13.73
CA LYS A 96 -11.80 7.88 -14.17
C LYS A 96 -11.29 9.07 -14.98
N GLY A 97 -11.89 9.30 -16.14
CA GLY A 97 -11.45 10.35 -17.03
C GLY A 97 -10.32 9.96 -17.98
N THR A 98 -9.81 8.73 -17.87
CA THR A 98 -8.86 8.18 -18.84
C THR A 98 -9.60 7.23 -19.78
N ASP A 99 -8.98 6.91 -20.91
CA ASP A 99 -9.54 5.93 -21.86
C ASP A 99 -9.22 4.49 -21.47
N THR A 100 -8.49 4.28 -20.37
CA THR A 100 -7.99 2.98 -19.96
C THR A 100 -8.43 2.69 -18.52
N ASN A 101 -9.03 1.51 -18.30
CA ASN A 101 -9.29 0.99 -16.96
C ASN A 101 -8.68 -0.40 -16.87
N LEU A 102 -7.64 -0.55 -16.05
CA LEU A 102 -6.87 -1.79 -15.95
C LEU A 102 -7.35 -2.72 -14.81
N PHE A 103 -8.40 -2.34 -14.08
CA PHE A 103 -8.94 -3.22 -13.03
C PHE A 103 -9.58 -4.46 -13.66
N PRO A 104 -9.35 -5.71 -13.17
CA PRO A 104 -8.56 -6.07 -11.98
C PRO A 104 -7.12 -6.50 -12.28
N GLN A 105 -6.58 -6.26 -13.48
CA GLN A 105 -5.18 -6.55 -13.78
C GLN A 105 -4.24 -5.67 -12.95
N VAL A 106 -4.66 -4.44 -12.67
CA VAL A 106 -4.02 -3.54 -11.73
C VAL A 106 -4.99 -3.30 -10.58
N ILE A 107 -4.51 -3.51 -9.36
CA ILE A 107 -5.30 -3.23 -8.15
C ILE A 107 -4.51 -2.24 -7.30
N LEU A 108 -5.08 -1.05 -7.12
CA LEU A 108 -4.46 -0.01 -6.31
C LEU A 108 -4.95 -0.15 -4.87
N VAL A 109 -4.01 -0.22 -3.94
CA VAL A 109 -4.31 -0.53 -2.54
C VAL A 109 -3.77 0.51 -1.57
N CYS A 110 -2.92 1.40 -2.04
CA CYS A 110 -2.25 2.39 -1.21
C CYS A 110 -2.17 3.73 -1.95
N TYR A 111 -2.45 4.80 -1.23
CA TYR A 111 -2.23 6.16 -1.71
C TYR A 111 -0.96 6.68 -1.02
N PRO A 112 0.20 6.61 -1.67
CA PRO A 112 1.45 6.98 -1.03
C PRO A 112 1.71 8.47 -1.04
N ASN A 113 2.75 8.85 -0.33
CA ASN A 113 3.26 10.19 -0.26
C ASN A 113 3.56 10.76 -1.66
N GLY A 114 3.24 12.02 -1.87
CA GLY A 114 3.51 12.70 -3.14
C GLY A 114 2.39 12.58 -4.17
N GLY A 115 1.27 11.97 -3.81
CA GLY A 115 0.09 11.90 -4.68
C GLY A 115 0.13 10.80 -5.73
N HIS A 116 1.06 9.85 -5.61
CA HIS A 116 1.12 8.68 -6.50
C HIS A 116 0.56 7.47 -5.78
N GLN A 117 -0.19 6.65 -6.50
CA GLN A 117 -0.81 5.45 -5.96
C GLN A 117 0.09 4.23 -6.13
N ALA A 118 -0.09 3.24 -5.25
CA ALA A 118 0.66 2.00 -5.30
C ALA A 118 -0.27 0.79 -5.26
N GLY A 119 0.17 -0.29 -5.88
CA GLY A 119 -0.63 -1.51 -5.95
C GLY A 119 0.05 -2.64 -6.68
N PHE A 120 -0.76 -3.63 -7.09
CA PHE A 120 -0.29 -4.85 -7.74
C PHE A 120 -0.65 -4.89 -9.21
N ILE A 121 0.24 -5.50 -10.00
CA ILE A 121 -0.12 -6.07 -11.30
C ILE A 121 -0.42 -7.54 -11.05
N THR A 122 -1.69 -7.92 -11.11
CA THR A 122 -2.16 -9.24 -10.66
C THR A 122 -1.87 -10.35 -11.66
N THR A 123 -1.44 -10.02 -12.86
CA THR A 123 -1.02 -10.99 -13.88
C THR A 123 0.38 -11.55 -13.62
N GLN A 124 1.11 -10.97 -12.68
CA GLN A 124 2.44 -11.41 -12.29
C GLN A 124 2.43 -11.81 -10.81
N THR A 125 3.37 -12.65 -10.40
CA THR A 125 3.49 -13.10 -9.01
C THR A 125 4.23 -12.04 -8.20
N ASP A 126 3.60 -11.57 -7.10
CA ASP A 126 4.19 -10.60 -6.16
C ASP A 126 4.86 -9.42 -6.87
N ALA A 127 4.08 -8.76 -7.72
CA ALA A 127 4.54 -7.61 -8.49
C ALA A 127 3.85 -6.34 -7.99
N PHE A 128 4.55 -5.62 -7.13
CA PHE A 128 4.06 -4.39 -6.49
C PHE A 128 4.91 -3.20 -6.93
N GLY A 129 4.29 -2.05 -7.08
CA GLY A 129 5.01 -0.84 -7.44
C GLY A 129 4.18 0.41 -7.24
N THR A 130 4.87 1.55 -7.40
CA THR A 130 4.26 2.86 -7.39
C THR A 130 3.97 3.29 -8.83
N PHE A 131 2.71 3.59 -9.11
CA PHE A 131 2.26 4.01 -10.44
C PHE A 131 2.18 5.53 -10.48
N TYR A 132 3.04 6.13 -11.29
CA TYR A 132 3.17 7.58 -11.33
C TYR A 132 2.08 8.20 -12.19
N SER A 133 1.43 9.24 -11.68
CA SER A 133 0.29 9.89 -12.33
C SER A 133 0.64 10.60 -13.64
N ASP A 134 1.90 10.94 -13.85
CA ASP A 134 2.37 11.58 -15.09
C ASP A 134 2.67 10.56 -16.21
N ILE A 135 2.61 9.27 -15.91
CA ILE A 135 2.73 8.20 -16.91
C ILE A 135 1.32 7.75 -17.28
N PRO A 136 0.93 7.75 -18.59
CA PRO A 136 -0.39 7.26 -18.98
C PRO A 136 -0.62 5.80 -18.55
N PRO A 137 -1.82 5.45 -18.06
CA PRO A 137 -2.09 4.09 -17.54
C PRO A 137 -1.79 2.96 -18.52
N GLU A 138 -1.94 3.18 -19.82
CA GLU A 138 -1.64 2.16 -20.83
C GLU A 138 -0.17 1.72 -20.85
N TYR A 139 0.73 2.52 -20.25
CA TYR A 139 2.15 2.19 -20.16
C TYR A 139 2.58 1.66 -18.79
N TRP A 140 1.65 1.59 -17.82
CA TRP A 140 2.01 1.21 -16.46
C TRP A 140 2.56 -0.21 -16.35
N GLU A 141 2.04 -1.16 -17.14
CA GLU A 141 2.55 -2.54 -17.09
C GLU A 141 3.99 -2.65 -17.58
N GLU A 142 4.40 -1.80 -18.51
CA GLU A 142 5.74 -1.82 -19.11
C GLU A 142 6.73 -0.90 -18.38
N ASP A 143 6.26 0.27 -17.93
CA ASP A 143 7.14 1.34 -17.46
C ASP A 143 7.27 1.41 -15.94
N THR A 144 6.44 0.68 -15.18
CA THR A 144 6.52 0.70 -13.72
C THR A 144 7.57 -0.29 -13.22
N GLU A 145 8.43 0.17 -12.33
CA GLU A 145 9.35 -0.71 -11.63
C GLU A 145 8.56 -1.56 -10.63
N LEU A 146 8.53 -2.87 -10.86
CA LEU A 146 7.82 -3.82 -10.03
C LEU A 146 8.81 -4.63 -9.20
N THR A 147 8.46 -4.85 -7.94
CA THR A 147 9.25 -5.66 -7.02
C THR A 147 8.28 -6.41 -6.09
N SER A 148 8.79 -7.27 -5.22
CA SER A 148 7.93 -7.87 -4.22
C SER A 148 7.37 -6.80 -3.27
N PHE A 149 6.20 -7.05 -2.70
CA PHE A 149 5.64 -6.13 -1.71
C PHE A 149 6.60 -5.92 -0.52
N ALA A 150 7.22 -7.01 -0.06
CA ALA A 150 8.17 -6.94 1.04
C ALA A 150 9.35 -6.00 0.73
N ASN A 151 9.89 -6.08 -0.48
CA ASN A 151 10.99 -5.23 -0.91
C ASN A 151 10.57 -3.77 -1.07
N TRP A 152 9.40 -3.54 -1.68
CA TRP A 152 8.84 -2.19 -1.81
C TRP A 152 8.66 -1.54 -0.45
N LEU A 153 8.10 -2.28 0.51
CA LEU A 153 7.87 -1.77 1.87
C LEU A 153 9.20 -1.39 2.54
N ASN A 154 10.20 -2.25 2.41
CA ASN A 154 11.52 -2.00 2.99
C ASN A 154 12.16 -0.74 2.41
N GLU A 155 12.06 -0.55 1.11
CA GLU A 155 12.59 0.65 0.45
C GLU A 155 11.88 1.92 0.93
N GLU A 156 10.56 1.89 1.06
CA GLU A 156 9.78 3.06 1.49
C GLU A 156 10.06 3.42 2.95
N ILE A 157 10.19 2.43 3.83
CA ILE A 157 10.57 2.67 5.22
C ILE A 157 11.96 3.29 5.29
N SER A 158 12.89 2.80 4.49
CA SER A 158 14.27 3.32 4.44
C SER A 158 14.31 4.79 4.02
N LEU A 159 13.45 5.18 3.09
CA LEU A 159 13.33 6.58 2.67
C LEU A 159 12.86 7.48 3.81
N CYS A 160 11.99 6.99 4.69
CA CYS A 160 11.50 7.75 5.84
C CYS A 160 12.55 7.92 6.93
N LEU A 161 13.64 7.16 6.90
CA LEU A 161 14.75 7.28 7.86
C LEU A 161 15.79 8.32 7.46
N LEU A 162 15.75 8.82 6.23
CA LEU A 162 16.76 9.75 5.73
C LEU A 162 16.62 11.17 6.27
#